data_c11aeca92ce405f999fab57bd8329b5a
#
_entry.id   c11aeca92ce405f999fab57bd8329b5a
#
_cell.length_a   1.000
_cell.length_b   1.000
_cell.length_c   1.000
_cell.angle_alpha   90.00
_cell.angle_beta   90.00
_cell.angle_gamma   90.00
#
_symmetry.space_group_name_H-M   'P 1'
#
loop_
_entity.id
_entity.type
_entity.pdbx_description
1 polymer ?
#
loop_
_entity_poly.entity_id
_entity_poly.type
_entity_poly.pdbx_seq_one_letter_code
_entity_poly.pdbx_strand_id
1 'polypeptide(L)'
;MTRGSAAWPPLPPRLKPIVEAEYPRYSAAEMASRRAAVEAALAAADCDHLVFYGANRAGSAVQWLTQWPVTVEAIGVFTLRERDALFVQWINHAPLAKRLAAEADVAWGGESSIGAVIAALEKRGARENRVGVVGAMNFAQHAALAARFGNIVDLNRAYVRLRRVKSQEEIDWLRIGAWLSDRGMAGLRDGLAVGLNERALGDLIERAYLREGGTNVIHFIGATPMHDPQLGVPAQFPSTRRVANGDLVFAEISAAFWDHSGQVLRSFAVGEEPPPLYRALHAAADAAFDAVAAVLNPGATPAQVVEASGVIEDAGFTIIDDLLHGYGGGYFPPDRKSVV
;
A
#
# COMPACT_ATOMS: atom_id res chain seq x y z
N MET A 1 12.28 16.58 -23.92
CA MET A 1 11.38 17.06 -22.85
C MET A 1 11.58 16.15 -21.67
N THR A 2 12.11 16.65 -20.58
CA THR A 2 12.26 15.87 -19.33
C THR A 2 10.87 15.60 -18.75
N ARG A 3 10.61 14.39 -18.25
CA ARG A 3 9.32 14.00 -17.64
C ARG A 3 8.82 14.95 -16.53
N GLY A 4 9.70 15.78 -15.97
CA GLY A 4 9.37 16.76 -14.94
C GLY A 4 8.59 18.00 -15.39
N SER A 5 8.48 18.28 -16.69
CA SER A 5 7.78 19.47 -17.22
C SER A 5 6.36 19.22 -17.75
N ALA A 6 5.96 17.95 -17.86
CA ALA A 6 4.61 17.61 -18.31
C ALA A 6 3.58 17.88 -17.19
N ALA A 7 2.42 18.41 -17.56
CA ALA A 7 1.31 18.54 -16.64
C ALA A 7 0.90 17.13 -16.14
N TRP A 8 0.69 17.00 -14.83
CA TRP A 8 0.20 15.76 -14.25
C TRP A 8 -1.17 15.39 -14.84
N PRO A 9 -1.38 14.14 -15.27
CA PRO A 9 -2.62 13.75 -15.90
C PRO A 9 -3.81 13.93 -14.93
N PRO A 10 -4.95 14.43 -15.40
CA PRO A 10 -6.15 14.52 -14.59
C PRO A 10 -6.68 13.10 -14.28
N LEU A 11 -7.45 13.00 -13.19
CA LEU A 11 -8.15 11.75 -12.89
C LEU A 11 -9.06 11.36 -14.08
N PRO A 12 -8.97 10.15 -14.62
CA PRO A 12 -9.86 9.68 -15.68
C PRO A 12 -11.34 9.86 -15.30
N PRO A 13 -12.19 10.43 -16.15
CA PRO A 13 -13.58 10.74 -15.81
C PRO A 13 -14.38 9.56 -15.27
N ARG A 14 -14.12 8.33 -15.75
CA ARG A 14 -14.77 7.10 -15.29
C ARG A 14 -14.47 6.73 -13.84
N LEU A 15 -13.39 7.28 -13.25
CA LEU A 15 -13.01 7.01 -11.85
C LEU A 15 -13.58 8.04 -10.86
N LYS A 16 -14.10 9.19 -11.36
CA LYS A 16 -14.69 10.22 -10.50
C LYS A 16 -15.82 9.69 -9.61
N PRO A 17 -16.78 8.89 -10.10
CA PRO A 17 -17.85 8.37 -9.24
C PRO A 17 -17.33 7.55 -8.05
N ILE A 18 -16.17 6.90 -8.18
CA ILE A 18 -15.56 6.15 -7.08
C ILE A 18 -15.03 7.11 -6.00
N VAL A 19 -14.35 8.19 -6.42
CA VAL A 19 -13.79 9.20 -5.49
C VAL A 19 -14.89 10.03 -4.82
N GLU A 20 -15.96 10.34 -5.54
CA GLU A 20 -17.08 11.17 -5.08
C GLU A 20 -18.11 10.38 -4.26
N ALA A 21 -18.00 9.05 -4.20
CA ALA A 21 -18.88 8.22 -3.40
C ALA A 21 -18.69 8.51 -1.90
N GLU A 22 -19.79 8.63 -1.15
CA GLU A 22 -19.74 8.82 0.31
C GLU A 22 -18.87 7.73 0.97
N TYR A 23 -19.04 6.48 0.55
CA TYR A 23 -18.20 5.34 0.89
C TYR A 23 -17.99 4.49 -0.38
N PRO A 24 -16.85 4.60 -1.01
CA PRO A 24 -16.55 3.79 -2.18
C PRO A 24 -16.49 2.30 -1.82
N ARG A 25 -16.98 1.47 -2.73
CA ARG A 25 -17.12 0.03 -2.51
C ARG A 25 -16.78 -0.75 -3.77
N TYR A 26 -16.30 -1.94 -3.56
CA TYR A 26 -16.21 -2.94 -4.62
C TYR A 26 -17.59 -3.51 -4.96
N SER A 27 -17.74 -3.98 -6.19
CA SER A 27 -18.95 -4.63 -6.64
C SER A 27 -19.20 -5.97 -5.91
N ALA A 28 -20.46 -6.41 -5.89
CA ALA A 28 -20.81 -7.73 -5.37
C ALA A 28 -20.09 -8.87 -6.13
N ALA A 29 -19.83 -8.70 -7.44
CA ALA A 29 -19.10 -9.66 -8.26
C ALA A 29 -17.63 -9.77 -7.83
N GLU A 30 -16.97 -8.65 -7.57
CA GLU A 30 -15.60 -8.60 -7.04
C GLU A 30 -15.53 -9.30 -5.68
N MET A 31 -16.44 -8.97 -4.76
CA MET A 31 -16.46 -9.58 -3.44
C MET A 31 -16.72 -11.08 -3.49
N ALA A 32 -17.60 -11.55 -4.38
CA ALA A 32 -17.84 -12.98 -4.60
C ALA A 32 -16.59 -13.69 -5.15
N SER A 33 -15.85 -13.05 -6.07
CA SER A 33 -14.59 -13.58 -6.60
C SER A 33 -13.54 -13.74 -5.50
N ARG A 34 -13.39 -12.74 -4.61
CA ARG A 34 -12.48 -12.79 -3.46
C ARG A 34 -12.83 -13.93 -2.50
N ARG A 35 -14.11 -14.11 -2.21
CA ARG A 35 -14.59 -15.22 -1.37
C ARG A 35 -14.23 -16.57 -1.99
N ALA A 36 -14.52 -16.77 -3.27
CA ALA A 36 -14.19 -18.00 -3.99
C ALA A 36 -12.68 -18.31 -3.97
N ALA A 37 -11.84 -17.28 -4.10
CA ALA A 37 -10.39 -17.43 -4.01
C ALA A 37 -9.92 -17.86 -2.60
N VAL A 38 -10.53 -17.32 -1.54
CA VAL A 38 -10.27 -17.75 -0.16
C VAL A 38 -10.74 -19.18 0.09
N GLU A 39 -11.92 -19.55 -0.42
CA GLU A 39 -12.43 -20.93 -0.34
C GLU A 39 -11.46 -21.93 -0.98
N ALA A 40 -10.93 -21.61 -2.15
CA ALA A 40 -9.94 -22.44 -2.81
C ALA A 40 -8.62 -22.55 -2.00
N ALA A 41 -8.19 -21.45 -1.40
CA ALA A 41 -6.97 -21.44 -0.56
C ALA A 41 -7.17 -22.26 0.72
N LEU A 42 -8.33 -22.20 1.36
CA LEU A 42 -8.67 -23.02 2.53
C LEU A 42 -8.71 -24.51 2.16
N ALA A 43 -9.35 -24.86 1.05
CA ALA A 43 -9.39 -26.25 0.58
C ALA A 43 -7.98 -26.81 0.30
N ALA A 44 -7.12 -26.02 -0.34
CA ALA A 44 -5.72 -26.41 -0.60
C ALA A 44 -4.90 -26.58 0.67
N ALA A 45 -5.27 -25.94 1.76
CA ALA A 45 -4.58 -26.00 3.07
C ALA A 45 -5.25 -26.97 4.04
N ASP A 46 -6.29 -27.68 3.62
CA ASP A 46 -7.09 -28.58 4.49
C ASP A 46 -7.67 -27.85 5.71
N CYS A 47 -8.11 -26.59 5.52
CA CYS A 47 -8.73 -25.74 6.55
C CYS A 47 -10.23 -25.55 6.28
N ASP A 48 -11.01 -25.47 7.35
CA ASP A 48 -12.46 -25.21 7.28
C ASP A 48 -12.81 -23.75 7.58
N HIS A 49 -11.94 -23.06 8.31
CA HIS A 49 -12.15 -21.70 8.77
C HIS A 49 -10.89 -20.87 8.53
N LEU A 50 -11.08 -19.56 8.26
CA LEU A 50 -10.02 -18.57 8.24
C LEU A 50 -10.28 -17.53 9.32
N VAL A 51 -9.30 -17.31 10.18
CA VAL A 51 -9.22 -16.11 11.01
C VAL A 51 -8.38 -15.08 10.25
N PHE A 52 -8.95 -13.92 9.98
CA PHE A 52 -8.26 -12.86 9.27
C PHE A 52 -8.17 -11.61 10.16
N TYR A 53 -6.93 -11.18 10.37
CA TYR A 53 -6.58 -10.09 11.27
C TYR A 53 -6.27 -8.82 10.48
N GLY A 54 -6.65 -7.67 11.05
CA GLY A 54 -6.25 -6.37 10.56
C GLY A 54 -6.10 -5.38 11.71
N ALA A 55 -5.10 -4.52 11.58
CA ALA A 55 -4.91 -3.36 12.45
C ALA A 55 -4.71 -2.12 11.59
N ASN A 56 -4.82 -0.94 12.20
CA ASN A 56 -4.58 0.31 11.50
C ASN A 56 -3.16 0.30 10.88
N ARG A 57 -3.09 0.46 9.57
CA ARG A 57 -1.85 0.43 8.77
C ARG A 57 -1.06 -0.89 8.86
N ALA A 58 -1.65 -1.95 9.44
CA ALA A 58 -1.02 -3.25 9.54
C ALA A 58 -2.00 -4.36 9.15
N GLY A 59 -1.87 -4.82 7.93
CA GLY A 59 -2.71 -5.86 7.37
C GLY A 59 -4.03 -5.36 6.80
N SER A 60 -4.27 -5.71 5.56
CA SER A 60 -5.44 -5.30 4.79
C SER A 60 -6.46 -6.43 4.58
N ALA A 61 -6.24 -7.60 5.19
CA ALA A 61 -7.12 -8.76 4.99
C ALA A 61 -8.57 -8.47 5.40
N VAL A 62 -8.77 -7.74 6.51
CA VAL A 62 -10.10 -7.34 6.95
C VAL A 62 -10.76 -6.43 5.91
N GLN A 63 -10.05 -5.40 5.45
CA GLN A 63 -10.61 -4.50 4.44
C GLN A 63 -10.84 -5.20 3.10
N TRP A 64 -9.92 -6.06 2.68
CA TRP A 64 -10.05 -6.80 1.43
C TRP A 64 -11.23 -7.76 1.40
N LEU A 65 -11.55 -8.40 2.54
CA LEU A 65 -12.67 -9.35 2.67
C LEU A 65 -14.00 -8.70 3.05
N THR A 66 -13.97 -7.61 3.82
CA THR A 66 -15.20 -7.04 4.40
C THR A 66 -15.47 -5.59 3.97
N GLN A 67 -14.53 -4.94 3.32
CA GLN A 67 -14.54 -3.52 2.97
C GLN A 67 -14.51 -2.57 4.19
N TRP A 68 -14.27 -3.09 5.39
CA TRP A 68 -14.07 -2.28 6.59
C TRP A 68 -12.62 -1.78 6.69
N PRO A 69 -12.37 -0.46 6.60
CA PRO A 69 -11.05 0.11 6.79
C PRO A 69 -10.72 0.13 8.29
N VAL A 70 -10.00 -0.86 8.74
CA VAL A 70 -9.71 -1.08 10.17
C VAL A 70 -9.14 0.17 10.83
N THR A 71 -9.78 0.63 11.90
CA THR A 71 -9.37 1.86 12.61
C THR A 71 -8.32 1.60 13.69
N VAL A 72 -8.44 0.52 14.46
CA VAL A 72 -7.44 0.10 15.45
C VAL A 72 -7.13 -1.38 15.27
N GLU A 73 -8.06 -2.26 15.67
CA GLU A 73 -7.99 -3.71 15.46
C GLU A 73 -9.36 -4.23 15.02
N ALA A 74 -9.36 -5.17 14.13
CA ALA A 74 -10.52 -6.00 13.85
C ALA A 74 -10.08 -7.41 13.48
N ILE A 75 -10.85 -8.41 13.90
CA ILE A 75 -10.58 -9.82 13.60
C ILE A 75 -11.85 -10.41 13.02
N GLY A 76 -11.74 -11.02 11.85
CA GLY A 76 -12.85 -11.71 11.20
C GLY A 76 -12.69 -13.22 11.21
N VAL A 77 -13.83 -13.90 11.09
CA VAL A 77 -13.92 -15.35 10.90
C VAL A 77 -14.69 -15.62 9.62
N PHE A 78 -14.01 -16.19 8.65
CA PHE A 78 -14.59 -16.72 7.44
C PHE A 78 -14.88 -18.22 7.62
N THR A 79 -16.05 -18.64 7.22
CA THR A 79 -16.46 -20.04 7.18
C THR A 79 -17.18 -20.31 5.86
N LEU A 80 -16.91 -21.46 5.26
CA LEU A 80 -17.58 -21.85 4.01
C LEU A 80 -19.11 -21.76 4.15
N ARG A 81 -19.76 -21.09 3.17
CA ARG A 81 -21.21 -20.94 3.07
C ARG A 81 -21.88 -20.17 4.21
N GLU A 82 -21.11 -19.53 5.10
CA GLU A 82 -21.64 -18.67 6.14
C GLU A 82 -21.28 -17.22 5.88
N ARG A 83 -22.00 -16.28 6.50
CA ARG A 83 -21.61 -14.89 6.57
C ARG A 83 -20.36 -14.76 7.44
N ASP A 84 -19.45 -13.85 7.06
CA ASP A 84 -18.28 -13.58 7.88
C ASP A 84 -18.70 -13.00 9.21
N ALA A 85 -18.10 -13.43 10.31
CA ALA A 85 -18.18 -12.70 11.56
C ALA A 85 -17.04 -11.69 11.61
N LEU A 86 -17.31 -10.46 12.02
CA LEU A 86 -16.30 -9.41 12.16
C LEU A 86 -16.39 -8.78 13.54
N PHE A 87 -15.33 -8.91 14.31
CA PHE A 87 -15.22 -8.35 15.66
C PHE A 87 -14.35 -7.10 15.64
N VAL A 88 -14.93 -5.94 15.98
CA VAL A 88 -14.20 -4.68 16.11
C VAL A 88 -13.83 -4.45 17.56
N GLN A 89 -12.63 -3.92 17.79
CA GLN A 89 -12.07 -3.74 19.13
C GLN A 89 -12.89 -2.78 20.02
N TRP A 90 -13.43 -1.71 19.41
CA TRP A 90 -14.16 -0.69 20.16
C TRP A 90 -15.63 -0.66 19.80
N ILE A 91 -16.51 -0.63 20.81
CA ILE A 91 -17.97 -0.64 20.64
C ILE A 91 -18.48 0.52 19.78
N ASN A 92 -17.88 1.70 19.91
CA ASN A 92 -18.24 2.90 19.15
C ASN A 92 -17.86 2.81 17.66
N HIS A 93 -17.04 1.85 17.23
CA HIS A 93 -16.74 1.59 15.82
C HIS A 93 -17.78 0.66 15.16
N ALA A 94 -18.51 -0.11 15.94
CA ALA A 94 -19.46 -1.10 15.42
C ALA A 94 -20.57 -0.50 14.52
N PRO A 95 -21.17 0.66 14.79
CA PRO A 95 -22.20 1.22 13.92
C PRO A 95 -21.71 1.49 12.50
N LEU A 96 -20.54 2.12 12.35
CA LEU A 96 -19.97 2.40 11.03
C LEU A 96 -19.47 1.11 10.36
N ALA A 97 -18.85 0.21 11.11
CA ALA A 97 -18.40 -1.08 10.58
C ALA A 97 -19.57 -1.91 10.03
N LYS A 98 -20.74 -1.92 10.70
CA LYS A 98 -21.96 -2.56 10.18
C LYS A 98 -22.43 -1.97 8.86
N ARG A 99 -22.26 -0.66 8.67
CA ARG A 99 -22.62 0.01 7.43
C ARG A 99 -21.67 -0.33 6.29
N LEU A 100 -20.36 -0.38 6.59
CA LEU A 100 -19.32 -0.60 5.58
C LEU A 100 -19.07 -2.08 5.28
N ALA A 101 -19.07 -2.95 6.28
CA ALA A 101 -18.96 -4.39 6.13
C ALA A 101 -20.35 -5.05 6.06
N ALA A 102 -21.21 -4.56 5.16
CA ALA A 102 -22.62 -4.97 5.10
C ALA A 102 -22.82 -6.48 4.87
N GLU A 103 -21.83 -7.16 4.28
CA GLU A 103 -21.85 -8.61 4.02
C GLU A 103 -21.35 -9.44 5.21
N ALA A 104 -20.90 -8.79 6.30
CA ALA A 104 -20.45 -9.45 7.51
C ALA A 104 -21.41 -9.22 8.69
N ASP A 105 -21.42 -10.16 9.64
CA ASP A 105 -22.08 -10.02 10.93
C ASP A 105 -21.10 -9.31 11.88
N VAL A 106 -21.27 -7.99 11.99
CA VAL A 106 -20.35 -7.15 12.78
C VAL A 106 -20.80 -7.07 14.23
N ALA A 107 -19.88 -7.35 15.14
CA ALA A 107 -20.08 -7.22 16.58
C ALA A 107 -18.89 -6.51 17.26
N TRP A 108 -19.12 -5.99 18.45
CA TRP A 108 -18.04 -5.60 19.34
C TRP A 108 -17.33 -6.85 19.88
N GLY A 109 -16.00 -6.87 19.85
CA GLY A 109 -15.19 -7.98 20.33
C GLY A 109 -15.15 -8.17 21.86
N GLY A 110 -15.88 -7.33 22.61
CA GLY A 110 -15.89 -7.41 24.07
C GLY A 110 -14.56 -6.96 24.68
N GLU A 111 -14.26 -7.45 25.86
CA GLU A 111 -12.97 -7.21 26.55
C GLU A 111 -11.80 -7.91 25.86
N SER A 112 -12.10 -8.92 25.02
CA SER A 112 -11.10 -9.70 24.29
C SER A 112 -11.63 -10.10 22.90
N SER A 113 -11.19 -9.39 21.87
CA SER A 113 -11.55 -9.71 20.48
C SER A 113 -11.22 -11.17 20.11
N ILE A 114 -10.08 -11.69 20.60
CA ILE A 114 -9.69 -13.07 20.32
C ILE A 114 -10.59 -14.09 21.06
N GLY A 115 -11.08 -13.75 22.26
CA GLY A 115 -12.07 -14.58 22.97
C GLY A 115 -13.38 -14.69 22.20
N ALA A 116 -13.86 -13.56 21.63
CA ALA A 116 -15.04 -13.56 20.77
C ALA A 116 -14.85 -14.38 19.49
N VAL A 117 -13.67 -14.32 18.88
CA VAL A 117 -13.29 -15.14 17.72
C VAL A 117 -13.31 -16.62 18.05
N ILE A 118 -12.72 -17.03 19.18
CA ILE A 118 -12.70 -18.43 19.64
C ILE A 118 -14.14 -18.92 19.83
N ALA A 119 -14.99 -18.15 20.51
CA ALA A 119 -16.38 -18.51 20.72
C ALA A 119 -17.16 -18.63 19.38
N ALA A 120 -16.88 -17.75 18.42
CA ALA A 120 -17.49 -17.82 17.09
C ALA A 120 -17.03 -19.08 16.31
N LEU A 121 -15.77 -19.44 16.38
CA LEU A 121 -15.22 -20.66 15.78
C LEU A 121 -15.85 -21.91 16.39
N GLU A 122 -15.96 -21.96 17.72
CA GLU A 122 -16.61 -23.07 18.42
C GLU A 122 -18.08 -23.23 18.01
N LYS A 123 -18.82 -22.11 17.96
CA LYS A 123 -20.22 -22.11 17.52
C LYS A 123 -20.37 -22.61 16.08
N ARG A 124 -19.34 -22.38 15.24
CA ARG A 124 -19.29 -22.84 13.83
C ARG A 124 -18.71 -24.24 13.67
N GLY A 125 -18.45 -24.93 14.77
CA GLY A 125 -17.97 -26.33 14.77
C GLY A 125 -16.51 -26.48 14.34
N ALA A 126 -15.68 -25.46 14.60
CA ALA A 126 -14.26 -25.50 14.25
C ALA A 126 -13.56 -26.68 14.96
N ARG A 127 -12.82 -27.47 14.17
CA ARG A 127 -12.07 -28.65 14.63
C ARG A 127 -10.58 -28.29 14.82
N GLU A 128 -9.91 -29.09 15.62
CA GLU A 128 -8.46 -28.98 15.79
C GLU A 128 -7.72 -29.12 14.45
N ASN A 129 -6.66 -28.34 14.31
CA ASN A 129 -5.77 -28.31 13.13
C ASN A 129 -6.45 -27.94 11.80
N ARG A 130 -7.66 -27.32 11.84
CA ARG A 130 -8.45 -26.93 10.66
C ARG A 130 -8.70 -25.44 10.57
N VAL A 131 -7.97 -24.63 11.35
CA VAL A 131 -8.08 -23.17 11.38
C VAL A 131 -6.86 -22.55 10.73
N GLY A 132 -7.09 -21.80 9.65
CA GLY A 132 -6.08 -20.96 9.01
C GLY A 132 -6.07 -19.54 9.57
N VAL A 133 -4.93 -18.86 9.48
CA VAL A 133 -4.76 -17.47 9.92
C VAL A 133 -4.10 -16.64 8.83
N VAL A 134 -4.60 -15.42 8.63
CA VAL A 134 -4.01 -14.37 7.79
C VAL A 134 -3.94 -13.06 8.56
N GLY A 135 -2.84 -12.34 8.42
CA GLY A 135 -2.56 -11.06 9.05
C GLY A 135 -1.53 -11.16 10.17
N ALA A 136 -1.04 -10.00 10.59
CA ALA A 136 0.02 -9.87 11.60
C ALA A 136 -0.55 -9.94 13.02
N MET A 137 -1.17 -11.05 13.37
CA MET A 137 -1.72 -11.29 14.71
C MET A 137 -0.61 -11.30 15.75
N ASN A 138 -0.84 -10.71 16.91
CA ASN A 138 0.16 -10.75 17.99
C ASN A 138 0.30 -12.14 18.59
N PHE A 139 1.44 -12.37 19.27
CA PHE A 139 1.78 -13.68 19.83
C PHE A 139 0.73 -14.21 20.81
N ALA A 140 0.17 -13.35 21.68
CA ALA A 140 -0.80 -13.79 22.68
C ALA A 140 -2.11 -14.25 22.05
N GLN A 141 -2.59 -13.55 21.02
CA GLN A 141 -3.78 -13.92 20.26
C GLN A 141 -3.58 -15.24 19.51
N HIS A 142 -2.41 -15.41 18.86
CA HIS A 142 -2.06 -16.65 18.18
C HIS A 142 -1.97 -17.81 19.17
N ALA A 143 -1.32 -17.62 20.34
CA ALA A 143 -1.20 -18.62 21.37
C ALA A 143 -2.57 -19.04 21.93
N ALA A 144 -3.51 -18.11 22.10
CA ALA A 144 -4.88 -18.42 22.52
C ALA A 144 -5.63 -19.28 21.50
N LEU A 145 -5.49 -19.01 20.20
CA LEU A 145 -6.05 -19.86 19.14
C LEU A 145 -5.42 -21.26 19.15
N ALA A 146 -4.09 -21.32 19.23
CA ALA A 146 -3.35 -22.59 19.24
C ALA A 146 -3.68 -23.45 20.46
N ALA A 147 -3.84 -22.85 21.63
CA ALA A 147 -4.26 -23.55 22.84
C ALA A 147 -5.65 -24.21 22.71
N ARG A 148 -6.53 -23.63 21.87
CA ARG A 148 -7.90 -24.13 21.71
C ARG A 148 -8.07 -25.06 20.50
N PHE A 149 -7.36 -24.78 19.38
CA PHE A 149 -7.55 -25.47 18.11
C PHE A 149 -6.30 -26.21 17.61
N GLY A 150 -5.29 -26.39 18.45
CA GLY A 150 -4.08 -27.11 18.10
C GLY A 150 -3.19 -26.34 17.09
N ASN A 151 -2.72 -27.02 16.05
CA ASN A 151 -1.88 -26.39 15.04
C ASN A 151 -2.69 -25.39 14.21
N ILE A 152 -2.27 -24.13 14.22
CA ILE A 152 -2.85 -23.05 13.40
C ILE A 152 -2.05 -22.95 12.11
N VAL A 153 -2.77 -22.98 10.97
CA VAL A 153 -2.15 -22.98 9.65
C VAL A 153 -1.89 -21.54 9.19
N ASP A 154 -0.63 -21.20 8.95
CA ASP A 154 -0.27 -19.89 8.37
C ASP A 154 -0.64 -19.82 6.88
N LEU A 155 -1.59 -18.97 6.55
CA LEU A 155 -2.06 -18.71 5.18
C LEU A 155 -1.58 -17.36 4.60
N ASN A 156 -0.66 -16.66 5.26
CA ASN A 156 -0.18 -15.37 4.78
C ASN A 156 0.42 -15.45 3.37
N ARG A 157 1.23 -16.47 3.08
CA ARG A 157 1.79 -16.66 1.73
C ARG A 157 0.72 -16.96 0.67
N ALA A 158 -0.33 -17.71 1.03
CA ALA A 158 -1.46 -17.96 0.14
C ALA A 158 -2.21 -16.66 -0.12
N TYR A 159 -2.52 -15.89 0.91
CA TYR A 159 -3.18 -14.59 0.82
C TYR A 159 -2.39 -13.59 -0.07
N VAL A 160 -1.08 -13.48 0.12
CA VAL A 160 -0.22 -12.65 -0.76
C VAL A 160 -0.35 -13.09 -2.22
N ARG A 161 -0.35 -14.39 -2.51
CA ARG A 161 -0.53 -14.89 -3.87
C ARG A 161 -1.88 -14.52 -4.47
N LEU A 162 -2.98 -14.58 -3.68
CA LEU A 162 -4.31 -14.15 -4.14
C LEU A 162 -4.32 -12.69 -4.55
N ARG A 163 -3.58 -11.84 -3.83
CA ARG A 163 -3.52 -10.40 -4.08
C ARG A 163 -2.52 -9.96 -5.15
N ARG A 164 -1.67 -10.86 -5.64
CA ARG A 164 -0.68 -10.51 -6.68
C ARG A 164 -1.32 -10.17 -8.02
N VAL A 165 -2.36 -10.90 -8.40
CA VAL A 165 -3.14 -10.61 -9.61
C VAL A 165 -4.33 -9.75 -9.21
N LYS A 166 -4.33 -8.49 -9.69
CA LYS A 166 -5.37 -7.51 -9.36
C LYS A 166 -6.54 -7.66 -10.32
N SER A 167 -7.74 -7.50 -9.79
CA SER A 167 -8.93 -7.30 -10.62
C SER A 167 -8.91 -5.93 -11.31
N GLN A 168 -9.79 -5.71 -12.26
CA GLN A 168 -9.93 -4.41 -12.91
C GLN A 168 -10.38 -3.33 -11.92
N GLU A 169 -11.23 -3.67 -10.94
CA GLU A 169 -11.66 -2.74 -9.90
C GLU A 169 -10.48 -2.36 -8.98
N GLU A 170 -9.64 -3.32 -8.57
CA GLU A 170 -8.42 -3.03 -7.79
C GLU A 170 -7.44 -2.17 -8.57
N ILE A 171 -7.27 -2.41 -9.89
CA ILE A 171 -6.46 -1.57 -10.75
C ILE A 171 -7.00 -0.14 -10.81
N ASP A 172 -8.31 0.03 -10.82
CA ASP A 172 -8.92 1.35 -10.84
C ASP A 172 -8.70 2.11 -9.52
N TRP A 173 -8.77 1.43 -8.39
CA TRP A 173 -8.44 2.02 -7.09
C TRP A 173 -6.94 2.35 -6.98
N LEU A 174 -6.06 1.49 -7.51
CA LEU A 174 -4.61 1.79 -7.59
C LEU A 174 -4.33 3.01 -8.47
N ARG A 175 -5.07 3.20 -9.57
CA ARG A 175 -4.97 4.40 -10.42
C ARG A 175 -5.37 5.68 -9.67
N ILE A 176 -6.40 5.59 -8.80
CA ILE A 176 -6.77 6.71 -7.93
C ILE A 176 -5.63 7.00 -6.94
N GLY A 177 -5.06 5.98 -6.29
CA GLY A 177 -3.92 6.15 -5.39
C GLY A 177 -2.69 6.77 -6.09
N ALA A 178 -2.39 6.33 -7.31
CA ALA A 178 -1.31 6.90 -8.11
C ALA A 178 -1.59 8.38 -8.46
N TRP A 179 -2.81 8.70 -8.87
CA TRP A 179 -3.23 10.08 -9.13
C TRP A 179 -3.12 10.97 -7.89
N LEU A 180 -3.46 10.48 -6.70
CA LEU A 180 -3.30 11.22 -5.44
C LEU A 180 -1.81 11.50 -5.13
N SER A 181 -0.93 10.54 -5.39
CA SER A 181 0.51 10.73 -5.25
C SER A 181 1.04 11.77 -6.26
N ASP A 182 0.56 11.75 -7.50
CA ASP A 182 0.85 12.76 -8.50
C ASP A 182 0.37 14.16 -8.05
N ARG A 183 -0.81 14.26 -7.42
CA ARG A 183 -1.30 15.52 -6.83
C ARG A 183 -0.38 16.03 -5.73
N GLY A 184 0.09 15.13 -4.85
CA GLY A 184 1.06 15.47 -3.81
C GLY A 184 2.37 16.02 -4.40
N MET A 185 2.90 15.36 -5.42
CA MET A 185 4.11 15.78 -6.11
C MET A 185 3.93 17.13 -6.86
N ALA A 186 2.78 17.34 -7.48
CA ALA A 186 2.43 18.62 -8.07
C ALA A 186 2.37 19.74 -7.01
N GLY A 187 1.76 19.46 -5.85
CA GLY A 187 1.72 20.40 -4.73
C GLY A 187 3.11 20.77 -4.21
N LEU A 188 4.03 19.82 -4.13
CA LEU A 188 5.43 20.07 -3.79
C LEU A 188 6.09 20.97 -4.85
N ARG A 189 6.02 20.61 -6.12
CA ARG A 189 6.62 21.38 -7.22
C ARG A 189 6.13 22.84 -7.24
N ASP A 190 4.83 23.03 -7.13
CA ASP A 190 4.19 24.34 -7.30
C ASP A 190 4.35 25.25 -6.08
N GLY A 191 4.56 24.66 -4.89
CA GLY A 191 4.75 25.40 -3.63
C GLY A 191 6.18 25.47 -3.14
N LEU A 192 7.13 24.76 -3.76
CA LEU A 192 8.52 24.73 -3.34
C LEU A 192 9.17 26.11 -3.46
N ALA A 193 9.73 26.59 -2.35
CA ALA A 193 10.43 27.87 -2.28
C ALA A 193 11.60 27.84 -1.31
N VAL A 194 12.59 28.69 -1.56
CA VAL A 194 13.71 28.94 -0.63
C VAL A 194 13.17 29.42 0.71
N GLY A 195 13.75 28.91 1.81
CA GLY A 195 13.38 29.24 3.19
C GLY A 195 12.34 28.33 3.82
N LEU A 196 11.60 27.53 3.05
CA LEU A 196 10.74 26.48 3.60
C LEU A 196 11.59 25.43 4.30
N ASN A 197 11.11 24.87 5.40
CA ASN A 197 11.75 23.72 6.01
C ASN A 197 11.13 22.41 5.50
N GLU A 198 11.81 21.29 5.71
CA GLU A 198 11.34 19.99 5.21
C GLU A 198 9.94 19.62 5.73
N ARG A 199 9.54 20.08 6.92
CA ARG A 199 8.17 19.88 7.45
C ARG A 199 7.13 20.63 6.63
N ALA A 200 7.45 21.85 6.18
CA ALA A 200 6.60 22.63 5.30
C ALA A 200 6.47 21.99 3.90
N LEU A 201 7.52 21.27 3.44
CA LEU A 201 7.41 20.46 2.20
C LEU A 201 6.38 19.32 2.37
N GLY A 202 6.39 18.65 3.53
CA GLY A 202 5.37 17.65 3.86
C GLY A 202 3.95 18.22 3.82
N ASP A 203 3.74 19.42 4.39
CA ASP A 203 2.45 20.11 4.33
C ASP A 203 2.00 20.43 2.89
N LEU A 204 2.92 20.89 2.03
CA LEU A 204 2.63 21.11 0.60
C LEU A 204 2.11 19.84 -0.09
N ILE A 205 2.74 18.72 0.19
CA ILE A 205 2.40 17.42 -0.36
C ILE A 205 1.02 16.97 0.13
N GLU A 206 0.83 16.93 1.45
CA GLU A 206 -0.36 16.36 2.06
C GLU A 206 -1.63 17.15 1.74
N ARG A 207 -1.61 18.47 1.85
CA ARG A 207 -2.79 19.29 1.55
C ARG A 207 -3.24 19.22 0.09
N ALA A 208 -2.34 18.83 -0.83
CA ALA A 208 -2.67 18.73 -2.26
C ALA A 208 -3.55 17.51 -2.56
N TYR A 209 -3.49 16.43 -1.77
CA TYR A 209 -4.28 15.24 -1.99
C TYR A 209 -5.35 14.98 -0.90
N LEU A 210 -5.22 15.53 0.30
CA LEU A 210 -6.20 15.31 1.39
C LEU A 210 -7.61 15.73 0.99
N ARG A 211 -7.74 16.83 0.26
CA ARG A 211 -9.04 17.33 -0.24
C ARG A 211 -9.71 16.40 -1.24
N GLU A 212 -8.91 15.57 -1.89
CA GLU A 212 -9.35 14.60 -2.89
C GLU A 212 -9.61 13.22 -2.28
N GLY A 213 -9.60 13.11 -0.94
CA GLY A 213 -9.87 11.86 -0.22
C GLY A 213 -8.65 10.96 -0.04
N GLY A 214 -7.45 11.47 -0.29
CA GLY A 214 -6.20 10.73 -0.07
C GLY A 214 -5.79 10.68 1.40
N THR A 215 -5.02 9.67 1.76
CA THR A 215 -4.37 9.52 3.06
C THR A 215 -2.87 9.31 2.90
N ASN A 216 -2.09 9.75 3.88
CA ASN A 216 -0.66 9.50 3.92
C ASN A 216 -0.40 8.01 4.23
N VAL A 217 0.40 7.37 3.39
CA VAL A 217 0.97 6.04 3.65
C VAL A 217 2.39 6.21 4.16
N ILE A 218 3.28 6.76 3.33
CA ILE A 218 4.64 7.11 3.70
C ILE A 218 5.14 8.23 2.78
N HIS A 219 5.85 9.19 3.36
CA HIS A 219 6.56 10.22 2.62
C HIS A 219 7.99 10.28 3.12
N PHE A 220 8.93 10.15 2.19
CA PHE A 220 10.34 10.42 2.42
C PHE A 220 10.68 11.73 1.72
N ILE A 221 11.33 12.63 2.44
CA ILE A 221 11.69 13.96 1.93
C ILE A 221 13.13 14.24 2.32
N GLY A 222 13.89 14.84 1.41
CA GLY A 222 15.24 15.29 1.66
C GLY A 222 15.55 16.56 0.89
N ALA A 223 16.42 17.39 1.47
CA ALA A 223 16.99 18.55 0.82
C ALA A 223 18.49 18.60 1.08
N THR A 224 19.30 18.82 0.04
CA THR A 224 20.77 18.82 0.13
C THR A 224 21.38 19.79 -0.87
N PRO A 225 22.52 20.46 -0.57
CA PRO A 225 23.22 21.26 -1.56
C PRO A 225 23.69 20.40 -2.74
N MET A 226 23.44 20.84 -3.98
CA MET A 226 23.85 20.09 -5.18
C MET A 226 25.37 20.03 -5.33
N HIS A 227 26.12 21.04 -4.83
CA HIS A 227 27.58 21.12 -4.97
C HIS A 227 28.34 20.37 -3.86
N ASP A 228 27.67 20.08 -2.74
CA ASP A 228 28.23 19.35 -1.60
C ASP A 228 27.13 18.53 -0.93
N PRO A 229 26.68 17.43 -1.55
CA PRO A 229 25.55 16.67 -1.08
C PRO A 229 25.85 15.99 0.26
N GLN A 230 24.99 16.25 1.26
CA GLN A 230 25.07 15.70 2.61
C GLN A 230 24.07 14.55 2.82
N LEU A 231 23.15 14.35 1.88
CA LEU A 231 22.08 13.36 1.96
C LEU A 231 21.90 12.69 0.60
N GLY A 232 22.00 11.34 0.55
CA GLY A 232 21.87 10.55 -0.67
C GLY A 232 20.49 9.90 -0.83
N VAL A 233 19.72 9.74 0.27
CA VAL A 233 18.38 9.18 0.29
C VAL A 233 17.46 10.05 1.12
N PRO A 234 16.16 10.17 0.76
CA PRO A 234 15.21 10.96 1.53
C PRO A 234 14.90 10.31 2.88
N ALA A 235 14.52 11.11 3.88
CA ALA A 235 14.20 10.67 5.24
C ALA A 235 12.69 10.63 5.49
N GLN A 236 12.24 9.63 6.23
CA GLN A 236 10.83 9.51 6.65
C GLN A 236 10.43 10.62 7.64
N PHE A 237 11.37 11.07 8.46
CA PHE A 237 11.10 12.11 9.45
C PHE A 237 11.72 13.43 9.00
N PRO A 238 10.91 14.35 8.42
CA PRO A 238 11.41 15.62 7.92
C PRO A 238 12.02 16.48 9.04
N SER A 239 13.16 17.06 8.74
CA SER A 239 13.93 17.91 9.65
C SER A 239 13.44 19.37 9.63
N THR A 240 14.12 20.21 10.41
CA THR A 240 13.93 21.67 10.38
C THR A 240 14.88 22.36 9.40
N ARG A 241 15.70 21.61 8.65
CA ARG A 241 16.57 22.15 7.60
C ARG A 241 15.75 22.99 6.63
N ARG A 242 16.25 24.18 6.33
CA ARG A 242 15.60 25.07 5.36
C ARG A 242 16.21 24.87 3.99
N VAL A 243 15.35 24.84 3.01
CA VAL A 243 15.71 24.83 1.59
C VAL A 243 16.44 26.12 1.26
N ALA A 244 17.60 26.00 0.64
CA ALA A 244 18.41 27.09 0.18
C ALA A 244 18.49 27.15 -1.36
N ASN A 245 18.93 28.28 -1.91
CA ASN A 245 19.29 28.36 -3.31
C ASN A 245 20.45 27.40 -3.59
N GLY A 246 20.42 26.66 -4.70
CA GLY A 246 21.40 25.61 -5.01
C GLY A 246 21.15 24.25 -4.37
N ASP A 247 20.02 24.07 -3.65
CA ASP A 247 19.61 22.75 -3.15
C ASP A 247 18.95 21.90 -4.23
N LEU A 248 19.08 20.59 -4.05
CA LEU A 248 18.19 19.58 -4.60
C LEU A 248 17.20 19.16 -3.52
N VAL A 249 15.92 19.29 -3.79
CA VAL A 249 14.85 18.68 -3.02
C VAL A 249 14.42 17.39 -3.73
N PHE A 250 14.38 16.29 -3.02
CA PHE A 250 13.93 15.01 -3.56
C PHE A 250 12.96 14.35 -2.59
N ALA A 251 11.95 13.72 -3.17
CA ALA A 251 10.88 13.12 -2.40
C ALA A 251 10.40 11.82 -3.03
N GLU A 252 10.07 10.87 -2.18
CA GLU A 252 9.33 9.66 -2.47
C GLU A 252 7.99 9.77 -1.76
N ILE A 253 6.90 9.75 -2.54
CA ILE A 253 5.56 10.02 -2.04
C ILE A 253 4.66 8.83 -2.30
N SER A 254 3.96 8.38 -1.26
CA SER A 254 2.92 7.36 -1.34
C SER A 254 1.66 7.87 -0.67
N ALA A 255 0.73 8.39 -1.47
CA ALA A 255 -0.63 8.66 -1.03
C ALA A 255 -1.53 7.47 -1.37
N ALA A 256 -2.54 7.20 -0.55
CA ALA A 256 -3.48 6.12 -0.78
C ALA A 256 -4.92 6.62 -0.89
N PHE A 257 -5.67 5.93 -1.73
CA PHE A 257 -7.12 5.94 -1.72
C PHE A 257 -7.57 4.68 -0.96
N TRP A 258 -8.09 4.89 0.25
CA TRP A 258 -8.35 3.81 1.20
C TRP A 258 -7.06 3.02 1.48
N ASP A 259 -6.96 1.76 1.03
CA ASP A 259 -5.76 0.92 1.18
C ASP A 259 -4.97 0.73 -0.13
N HIS A 260 -5.32 1.47 -1.19
CA HIS A 260 -4.66 1.40 -2.49
C HIS A 260 -3.79 2.63 -2.73
N SER A 261 -2.49 2.45 -2.63
CA SER A 261 -1.53 3.55 -2.83
C SER A 261 -0.85 3.49 -4.19
N GLY A 262 -0.45 4.66 -4.65
CA GLY A 262 0.57 4.82 -5.66
C GLY A 262 1.86 5.35 -5.04
N GLN A 263 2.98 5.21 -5.74
CA GLN A 263 4.26 5.75 -5.32
C GLN A 263 4.91 6.49 -6.48
N VAL A 264 5.54 7.61 -6.17
CA VAL A 264 6.25 8.44 -7.14
C VAL A 264 7.46 9.09 -6.49
N LEU A 265 8.60 9.06 -7.19
CA LEU A 265 9.84 9.70 -6.79
C LEU A 265 10.16 10.83 -7.76
N ARG A 266 10.52 12.00 -7.23
CA ARG A 266 10.94 13.16 -8.04
C ARG A 266 11.98 13.99 -7.31
N SER A 267 12.80 14.67 -8.10
CA SER A 267 13.82 15.62 -7.63
C SER A 267 13.61 16.99 -8.26
N PHE A 268 13.87 18.05 -7.51
CA PHE A 268 13.69 19.44 -7.91
C PHE A 268 14.94 20.26 -7.55
N ALA A 269 15.59 20.84 -8.54
CA ALA A 269 16.65 21.82 -8.30
C ALA A 269 16.01 23.16 -7.91
N VAL A 270 16.57 23.84 -6.91
CA VAL A 270 16.01 25.04 -6.33
C VAL A 270 16.89 26.26 -6.64
N GLY A 271 16.33 27.19 -7.43
CA GLY A 271 16.93 28.48 -7.72
C GLY A 271 18.13 28.47 -8.66
N GLU A 272 18.73 27.33 -8.90
CA GLU A 272 19.89 27.16 -9.79
C GLU A 272 19.67 25.97 -10.74
N GLU A 273 20.30 26.04 -11.90
CA GLU A 273 20.32 24.92 -12.84
C GLU A 273 21.14 23.74 -12.26
N PRO A 274 20.65 22.50 -12.38
CA PRO A 274 21.38 21.35 -11.87
C PRO A 274 22.75 21.21 -12.56
N PRO A 275 23.82 20.91 -11.80
CA PRO A 275 25.14 20.60 -12.36
C PRO A 275 25.10 19.44 -13.36
N PRO A 276 26.13 19.32 -14.24
CA PRO A 276 26.18 18.25 -15.26
C PRO A 276 25.97 16.84 -14.69
N LEU A 277 26.52 16.54 -13.50
CA LEU A 277 26.35 15.26 -12.84
C LEU A 277 24.87 14.94 -12.55
N TYR A 278 24.10 15.88 -12.00
CA TYR A 278 22.68 15.64 -11.71
C TYR A 278 21.85 15.49 -12.98
N ARG A 279 22.22 16.22 -14.05
CA ARG A 279 21.55 16.02 -15.35
C ARG A 279 21.85 14.64 -15.93
N ALA A 280 23.10 14.16 -15.80
CA ALA A 280 23.49 12.83 -16.25
C ALA A 280 22.77 11.73 -15.44
N LEU A 281 22.71 11.86 -14.10
CA LEU A 281 21.96 10.95 -13.24
C LEU A 281 20.47 10.89 -13.62
N HIS A 282 19.86 12.04 -13.89
CA HIS A 282 18.45 12.10 -14.31
C HIS A 282 18.23 11.44 -15.66
N ALA A 283 19.12 11.68 -16.61
CA ALA A 283 19.06 11.04 -17.94
C ALA A 283 19.21 9.50 -17.84
N ALA A 284 20.12 9.02 -16.99
CA ALA A 284 20.29 7.59 -16.74
C ALA A 284 19.04 6.98 -16.08
N ALA A 285 18.43 7.68 -15.12
CA ALA A 285 17.19 7.23 -14.46
C ALA A 285 16.01 7.16 -15.46
N ASP A 286 15.85 8.17 -16.33
CA ASP A 286 14.81 8.16 -17.38
C ASP A 286 15.04 7.01 -18.37
N ALA A 287 16.29 6.80 -18.82
CA ALA A 287 16.63 5.69 -19.72
C ALA A 287 16.35 4.32 -19.07
N ALA A 288 16.71 4.15 -17.80
CA ALA A 288 16.44 2.92 -17.05
C ALA A 288 14.94 2.67 -16.89
N PHE A 289 14.17 3.70 -16.57
CA PHE A 289 12.71 3.57 -16.49
C PHE A 289 12.12 3.10 -17.81
N ASP A 290 12.52 3.71 -18.93
CA ASP A 290 12.01 3.35 -20.26
C ASP A 290 12.41 1.94 -20.67
N ALA A 291 13.67 1.55 -20.44
CA ALA A 291 14.17 0.21 -20.73
C ALA A 291 13.46 -0.87 -19.92
N VAL A 292 13.32 -0.67 -18.61
CA VAL A 292 12.63 -1.61 -17.72
C VAL A 292 11.14 -1.68 -18.05
N ALA A 293 10.46 -0.54 -18.25
CA ALA A 293 9.05 -0.52 -18.62
C ALA A 293 8.75 -1.25 -19.94
N ALA A 294 9.67 -1.21 -20.89
CA ALA A 294 9.52 -1.89 -22.18
C ALA A 294 9.52 -3.42 -22.06
N VAL A 295 10.23 -3.97 -21.07
CA VAL A 295 10.32 -5.43 -20.86
C VAL A 295 9.29 -5.95 -19.85
N LEU A 296 8.62 -5.08 -19.07
CA LEU A 296 7.61 -5.48 -18.09
C LEU A 296 6.29 -5.90 -18.75
N ASN A 297 6.29 -7.10 -19.31
CA ASN A 297 5.13 -7.73 -19.95
C ASN A 297 4.80 -9.07 -19.27
N PRO A 298 3.58 -9.60 -19.43
CA PRO A 298 3.26 -10.93 -18.93
C PRO A 298 4.26 -11.97 -19.41
N GLY A 299 4.88 -12.68 -18.48
CA GLY A 299 5.94 -13.66 -18.75
C GLY A 299 7.37 -13.12 -18.66
N ALA A 300 7.56 -11.81 -18.44
CA ALA A 300 8.89 -11.26 -18.19
C ALA A 300 9.54 -11.90 -16.95
N THR A 301 10.84 -12.18 -17.06
CA THR A 301 11.62 -12.75 -15.96
C THR A 301 12.42 -11.67 -15.23
N PRO A 302 12.78 -11.87 -13.96
CA PRO A 302 13.69 -10.97 -13.25
C PRO A 302 15.02 -10.72 -13.99
N ALA A 303 15.58 -11.76 -14.65
CA ALA A 303 16.80 -11.63 -15.43
C ALA A 303 16.68 -10.61 -16.59
N GLN A 304 15.54 -10.60 -17.29
CA GLN A 304 15.30 -9.63 -18.36
C GLN A 304 15.19 -8.20 -17.82
N VAL A 305 14.63 -8.03 -16.63
CA VAL A 305 14.57 -6.71 -15.97
C VAL A 305 15.96 -6.22 -15.58
N VAL A 306 16.78 -7.10 -15.00
CA VAL A 306 18.19 -6.78 -14.66
C VAL A 306 18.98 -6.46 -15.94
N GLU A 307 18.86 -7.24 -16.99
CA GLU A 307 19.51 -6.97 -18.28
C GLU A 307 19.10 -5.58 -18.84
N ALA A 308 17.80 -5.28 -18.83
CA ALA A 308 17.31 -3.99 -19.31
C ALA A 308 17.83 -2.81 -18.48
N SER A 309 18.10 -3.01 -17.18
CA SER A 309 18.66 -1.98 -16.31
C SER A 309 20.15 -1.72 -16.52
N GLY A 310 20.85 -2.52 -17.33
CA GLY A 310 22.27 -2.34 -17.63
C GLY A 310 22.63 -0.96 -18.18
N VAL A 311 21.67 -0.23 -18.73
CA VAL A 311 21.83 1.18 -19.16
C VAL A 311 22.31 2.10 -18.02
N ILE A 312 22.10 1.72 -16.75
CA ILE A 312 22.60 2.47 -15.59
C ILE A 312 24.11 2.34 -15.49
N GLU A 313 24.62 1.10 -15.59
CA GLU A 313 26.06 0.81 -15.54
C GLU A 313 26.77 1.35 -16.79
N ASP A 314 26.15 1.24 -17.97
CA ASP A 314 26.65 1.82 -19.22
C ASP A 314 26.80 3.34 -19.13
N ALA A 315 25.96 4.00 -18.36
CA ALA A 315 26.05 5.44 -18.06
C ALA A 315 27.09 5.78 -16.97
N GLY A 316 27.77 4.77 -16.41
CA GLY A 316 28.80 4.95 -15.35
C GLY A 316 28.22 5.15 -13.93
N PHE A 317 26.98 4.74 -13.70
CA PHE A 317 26.30 4.82 -12.42
C PHE A 317 25.97 3.45 -11.84
N THR A 318 25.48 3.42 -10.61
CA THR A 318 24.94 2.23 -9.96
C THR A 318 23.72 2.60 -9.13
N ILE A 319 22.99 1.60 -8.68
CA ILE A 319 21.86 1.75 -7.74
C ILE A 319 22.29 1.33 -6.34
N ILE A 320 21.70 1.94 -5.31
CA ILE A 320 21.97 1.63 -3.89
C ILE A 320 20.75 1.04 -3.19
N ASP A 321 19.64 0.88 -3.89
CA ASP A 321 18.38 0.32 -3.41
C ASP A 321 17.87 -0.72 -4.42
N ASP A 322 16.66 -1.26 -4.24
CA ASP A 322 16.08 -2.17 -5.23
C ASP A 322 15.75 -1.43 -6.53
N LEU A 323 16.00 -2.11 -7.65
CA LEU A 323 15.74 -1.58 -8.98
C LEU A 323 14.25 -1.41 -9.27
N LEU A 324 13.44 -2.35 -8.79
CA LEU A 324 12.01 -2.42 -9.03
C LEU A 324 11.34 -3.21 -7.92
N HIS A 325 10.27 -2.67 -7.38
CA HIS A 325 9.37 -3.43 -6.54
C HIS A 325 7.91 -3.18 -6.90
N GLY A 326 7.04 -4.16 -6.63
CA GLY A 326 5.60 -3.97 -6.74
C GLY A 326 5.07 -3.21 -5.54
N TYR A 327 4.02 -2.40 -5.73
CA TYR A 327 3.26 -1.81 -4.64
C TYR A 327 1.86 -2.45 -4.60
N GLY A 328 1.55 -3.17 -3.52
CA GLY A 328 0.26 -3.86 -3.38
C GLY A 328 -0.81 -2.95 -2.81
N GLY A 329 -2.08 -3.42 -2.81
CA GLY A 329 -3.12 -2.82 -1.97
C GLY A 329 -2.78 -3.06 -0.50
N GLY A 330 -2.92 -2.00 0.33
CA GLY A 330 -2.55 -2.02 1.73
C GLY A 330 -1.04 -1.94 1.98
N TYR A 331 -0.69 -1.85 3.24
CA TYR A 331 0.69 -1.68 3.71
C TYR A 331 1.50 -2.99 3.71
N PHE A 332 1.12 -3.95 2.90
CA PHE A 332 2.00 -5.08 2.68
C PHE A 332 3.05 -4.68 1.67
N PRO A 333 4.34 -4.77 2.04
CA PRO A 333 5.35 -4.77 1.02
C PRO A 333 4.96 -5.85 0.01
N PRO A 334 5.12 -5.60 -1.28
CA PRO A 334 5.05 -6.66 -2.26
C PRO A 334 5.95 -7.79 -1.79
N ASP A 335 5.63 -9.01 -2.21
CA ASP A 335 6.53 -10.14 -1.99
C ASP A 335 7.89 -9.72 -2.59
N ARG A 336 8.77 -9.21 -1.73
CA ARG A 336 10.09 -8.76 -2.15
C ARG A 336 10.86 -9.97 -2.67
N LYS A 337 10.73 -10.20 -3.93
CA LYS A 337 11.91 -10.60 -4.68
C LYS A 337 12.43 -9.30 -5.26
N SER A 338 13.24 -8.61 -4.46
CA SER A 338 14.12 -7.59 -4.97
C SER A 338 14.84 -8.19 -6.17
N VAL A 339 14.64 -7.56 -7.30
CA VAL A 339 15.52 -7.77 -8.45
C VAL A 339 16.69 -6.84 -8.18
N VAL A 340 17.68 -7.32 -7.44
CA VAL A 340 18.98 -6.70 -7.29
C VAL A 340 19.89 -7.28 -8.33
#